data_4b570c65902d165dea8fec82e826b1ca
#
_entry.id   4b570c65902d165dea8fec82e826b1ca
#
_cell.length_a   1.000
_cell.length_b   1.000
_cell.length_c   1.000
_cell.angle_alpha   90.00
_cell.angle_beta   90.00
_cell.angle_gamma   90.00
#
_symmetry.space_group_name_H-M   'P 1'
#
loop_
_entity.id
_entity.type
_entity.pdbx_description
1 polymer ?
#
loop_
_entity_poly.entity_id
_entity_poly.type
_entity_poly.pdbx_seq_one_letter_code
_entity_poly.pdbx_strand_id
1 'polypeptide(L)'
;QNDVFGRMTNGLMVANAKPTLENIIAAADEAIASGRNSATFRFAHDGNIIPLAGLMKLENCYNEEADPDKFYQAWCNYKVAPMAGNIQLVFFRKKGSPEDVIVKLLLHEHEVSIPVKTDMAPFYHWQDVRAFYKGIVDSLPDRP
;
A
#
# COMPACT_ATOMS: atom_id res chain seq x y z
N GLN A 1 10.52 5.69 16.83
CA GLN A 1 10.81 4.72 15.74
C GLN A 1 10.20 3.35 16.03
N ASN A 2 10.20 2.89 17.29
CA ASN A 2 9.51 1.65 17.69
C ASN A 2 8.00 1.72 17.50
N ASP A 3 7.46 2.90 17.24
CA ASP A 3 6.02 3.16 17.20
C ASP A 3 5.40 3.01 15.82
N VAL A 4 6.17 2.97 14.74
CA VAL A 4 5.59 2.87 13.39
C VAL A 4 4.85 1.55 13.19
N PHE A 5 5.39 0.48 13.78
CA PHE A 5 4.76 -0.85 13.80
C PHE A 5 4.49 -1.33 15.23
N GLY A 6 4.51 -0.43 16.19
CA GLY A 6 4.83 -0.62 17.57
C GLY A 6 3.95 -1.58 18.35
N ARG A 7 4.60 -2.44 19.08
CA ARG A 7 4.03 -3.09 20.25
C ARG A 7 3.46 -2.08 21.25
N MET A 8 4.01 -0.86 21.32
CA MET A 8 3.58 0.18 22.26
C MET A 8 2.28 0.87 21.84
N THR A 9 1.98 0.91 20.55
CA THR A 9 0.75 1.55 20.03
C THR A 9 -0.29 0.54 19.52
N ASN A 10 -0.05 -0.77 19.70
CA ASN A 10 -0.91 -1.84 19.17
C ASN A 10 -1.22 -1.68 17.66
N GLY A 11 -0.27 -1.19 16.90
CA GLY A 11 -0.46 -0.93 15.46
C GLY A 11 -1.26 0.33 15.15
N LEU A 12 -1.53 1.18 16.13
CA LEU A 12 -2.34 2.39 15.96
C LEU A 12 -1.80 3.32 14.86
N MET A 13 -0.48 3.46 14.78
CA MET A 13 0.15 4.30 13.76
C MET A 13 -0.12 3.78 12.35
N VAL A 14 -0.05 2.47 12.14
CA VAL A 14 -0.37 1.84 10.85
C VAL A 14 -1.88 1.94 10.57
N ALA A 15 -2.72 1.72 11.59
CA ALA A 15 -4.17 1.87 11.50
C ALA A 15 -4.60 3.29 11.09
N ASN A 16 -3.80 4.32 11.41
CA ASN A 16 -4.06 5.68 10.95
C ASN A 16 -4.10 5.83 9.42
N ALA A 17 -3.49 4.95 8.66
CA ALA A 17 -3.54 4.93 7.21
C ALA A 17 -4.81 4.27 6.63
N LYS A 18 -5.66 3.64 7.47
CA LYS A 18 -6.90 2.97 7.04
C LYS A 18 -7.76 3.85 6.12
N PRO A 19 -8.15 5.09 6.49
CA PRO A 19 -9.00 5.91 5.62
C PRO A 19 -8.35 6.24 4.27
N THR A 20 -7.02 6.36 4.24
CA THR A 20 -6.30 6.60 2.99
C THR A 20 -6.35 5.39 2.08
N LEU A 21 -6.14 4.18 2.63
CA LEU A 21 -6.22 2.94 1.86
C LEU A 21 -7.65 2.70 1.35
N GLU A 22 -8.67 2.92 2.19
CA GLU A 22 -10.08 2.87 1.78
C GLU A 22 -10.38 3.80 0.59
N ASN A 23 -9.90 5.03 0.67
CA ASN A 23 -10.07 6.02 -0.40
C ASN A 23 -9.31 5.62 -1.68
N ILE A 24 -8.14 4.98 -1.57
CA ILE A 24 -7.39 4.45 -2.72
C ILE A 24 -8.21 3.35 -3.41
N ILE A 25 -8.77 2.40 -2.65
CA ILE A 25 -9.59 1.32 -3.18
C ILE A 25 -10.84 1.88 -3.88
N ALA A 26 -11.54 2.79 -3.22
CA ALA A 26 -12.76 3.40 -3.78
C ALA A 26 -12.48 4.17 -5.07
N ALA A 27 -11.41 4.96 -5.11
CA ALA A 27 -11.02 5.71 -6.31
C ALA A 27 -10.60 4.78 -7.47
N ALA A 28 -9.95 3.66 -7.16
CA ALA A 28 -9.61 2.66 -8.17
C ALA A 28 -10.87 1.99 -8.73
N ASP A 29 -11.79 1.58 -7.87
CA ASP A 29 -13.06 0.98 -8.28
C ASP A 29 -13.87 1.95 -9.17
N GLU A 30 -13.96 3.22 -8.80
CA GLU A 30 -14.64 4.26 -9.58
C GLU A 30 -13.99 4.47 -10.96
N ALA A 31 -12.66 4.58 -10.99
CA ALA A 31 -11.92 4.73 -12.23
C ALA A 31 -12.10 3.53 -13.17
N ILE A 32 -12.10 2.32 -12.63
CA ILE A 32 -12.33 1.09 -13.38
C ILE A 32 -13.77 1.07 -13.92
N ALA A 33 -14.76 1.37 -13.08
CA ALA A 33 -16.17 1.40 -13.47
C ALA A 33 -16.48 2.46 -14.54
N SER A 34 -15.79 3.61 -14.47
CA SER A 34 -15.98 4.69 -15.44
C SER A 34 -15.53 4.32 -16.86
N GLY A 35 -14.66 3.34 -17.01
CA GLY A 35 -14.08 2.93 -18.28
C GLY A 35 -13.13 3.93 -18.93
N ARG A 36 -12.92 5.09 -18.31
CA ARG A 36 -12.10 6.18 -18.84
C ARG A 36 -10.67 6.11 -18.30
N ASN A 37 -9.72 6.62 -19.08
CA ASN A 37 -8.38 6.86 -18.55
C ASN A 37 -8.43 8.00 -17.54
N SER A 38 -7.89 7.78 -16.35
CA SER A 38 -7.88 8.76 -15.27
C SER A 38 -6.60 8.64 -14.45
N ALA A 39 -6.28 9.68 -13.73
CA ALA A 39 -5.21 9.68 -12.74
C ALA A 39 -5.72 10.41 -11.49
N THR A 40 -5.46 9.82 -10.33
CA THR A 40 -5.76 10.42 -9.02
C THR A 40 -4.45 10.62 -8.28
N PHE A 41 -4.19 11.86 -7.87
CA PHE A 41 -3.00 12.22 -7.11
C PHE A 41 -3.38 12.59 -5.68
N ARG A 42 -2.53 12.16 -4.75
CA ARG A 42 -2.62 12.53 -3.33
C ARG A 42 -1.27 13.05 -2.89
N PHE A 43 -1.27 14.19 -2.25
CA PHE A 43 -0.08 14.83 -1.71
C PHE A 43 -0.11 14.72 -0.19
N ALA A 44 0.99 14.27 0.40
CA ALA A 44 1.08 14.00 1.82
C ALA A 44 2.53 14.17 2.31
N HIS A 45 2.71 14.02 3.61
CA HIS A 45 4.01 14.01 4.27
C HIS A 45 4.50 12.58 4.50
N ASP A 46 5.76 12.41 4.87
CA ASP A 46 6.38 11.15 5.28
C ASP A 46 5.57 10.43 6.37
N GLY A 47 5.04 11.19 7.33
CA GLY A 47 4.17 10.68 8.39
C GLY A 47 2.87 10.01 7.90
N ASN A 48 2.50 10.18 6.63
CA ASN A 48 1.39 9.49 5.98
C ASN A 48 1.87 8.35 5.09
N ILE A 49 2.97 8.55 4.36
CA ILE A 49 3.52 7.54 3.43
C ILE A 49 4.03 6.33 4.20
N ILE A 50 4.77 6.54 5.30
CA ILE A 50 5.36 5.47 6.11
C ILE A 50 4.30 4.48 6.62
N PRO A 51 3.25 4.93 7.36
CA PRO A 51 2.22 3.99 7.82
C PRO A 51 1.41 3.39 6.67
N LEU A 52 1.20 4.11 5.58
CA LEU A 52 0.49 3.58 4.41
C LEU A 52 1.30 2.46 3.74
N ALA A 53 2.60 2.65 3.51
CA ALA A 53 3.47 1.63 2.93
C ALA A 53 3.49 0.34 3.78
N GLY A 54 3.54 0.50 5.12
CA GLY A 54 3.44 -0.61 6.05
C GLY A 54 2.08 -1.30 6.02
N LEU A 55 1.00 -0.54 6.00
CA LEU A 55 -0.37 -1.07 5.94
C LEU A 55 -0.62 -1.83 4.64
N MET A 56 -0.13 -1.30 3.53
CA MET A 56 -0.21 -1.94 2.22
C MET A 56 0.69 -3.17 2.09
N LYS A 57 1.51 -3.47 3.10
CA LYS A 57 2.46 -4.58 3.08
C LYS A 57 3.40 -4.54 1.88
N LEU A 58 3.85 -3.35 1.51
CA LEU A 58 4.85 -3.21 0.46
C LEU A 58 6.17 -3.83 0.91
N GLU A 59 6.81 -4.55 0.02
CA GLU A 59 8.08 -5.23 0.29
C GLU A 59 9.08 -4.31 0.98
N ASN A 60 9.73 -4.80 2.04
CA ASN A 60 10.65 -4.07 2.91
C ASN A 60 10.05 -2.89 3.70
N CYS A 61 8.73 -2.69 3.66
CA CYS A 61 8.04 -1.63 4.40
C CYS A 61 7.26 -2.13 5.63
N TYR A 62 7.37 -3.41 5.99
CA TYR A 62 6.70 -4.00 7.16
C TYR A 62 7.58 -5.01 7.91
N ASN A 63 8.90 -4.90 7.74
CA ASN A 63 9.85 -5.75 8.44
C ASN A 63 9.80 -5.48 9.95
N GLU A 64 9.90 -6.55 10.73
CA GLU A 64 9.89 -6.49 12.20
C GLU A 64 11.26 -6.93 12.73
N GLU A 65 11.75 -6.23 13.76
CA GLU A 65 12.94 -6.59 14.52
C GLU A 65 12.68 -6.33 16.01
N ALA A 66 12.86 -7.35 16.82
CA ALA A 66 12.63 -7.27 18.25
C ALA A 66 13.83 -6.76 19.03
N ASP A 67 15.04 -6.88 18.46
CA ASP A 67 16.29 -6.43 19.07
C ASP A 67 16.50 -4.94 18.74
N PRO A 68 16.45 -4.04 19.73
CA PRO A 68 16.60 -2.62 19.49
C PRO A 68 17.99 -2.25 18.92
N ASP A 69 19.01 -3.06 19.17
CA ASP A 69 20.36 -2.80 18.65
C ASP A 69 20.50 -3.19 17.17
N LYS A 70 19.55 -3.98 16.63
CA LYS A 70 19.50 -4.40 15.22
C LYS A 70 18.41 -3.75 14.40
N PHE A 71 17.56 -2.95 15.05
CA PHE A 71 16.41 -2.31 14.41
C PHE A 71 16.77 -1.59 13.11
N TYR A 72 17.91 -0.89 13.06
CA TYR A 72 18.38 -0.16 11.87
C TYR A 72 18.64 -1.05 10.64
N GLN A 73 18.82 -2.36 10.83
CA GLN A 73 19.00 -3.31 9.73
C GLN A 73 17.67 -3.68 9.09
N ALA A 74 16.61 -3.76 9.89
CA ALA A 74 15.27 -4.11 9.42
C ALA A 74 14.49 -2.89 8.91
N TRP A 75 14.77 -1.69 9.46
CA TRP A 75 13.99 -0.50 9.20
C TRP A 75 14.80 0.79 9.13
N CYS A 76 14.58 1.57 8.07
CA CYS A 76 15.11 2.92 7.91
C CYS A 76 14.05 3.83 7.30
N ASN A 77 13.60 4.86 8.01
CA ASN A 77 12.58 5.79 7.54
C ASN A 77 12.90 6.41 6.17
N TYR A 78 14.15 6.82 5.96
CA TYR A 78 14.58 7.45 4.71
C TYR A 78 14.58 6.50 3.50
N LYS A 79 14.53 5.19 3.72
CA LYS A 79 14.35 4.19 2.65
C LYS A 79 12.88 4.00 2.31
N VAL A 80 11.99 4.16 3.29
CA VAL A 80 10.53 4.00 3.11
C VAL A 80 9.89 5.28 2.62
N ALA A 81 10.37 6.44 3.05
CA ALA A 81 9.87 7.75 2.65
C ALA A 81 11.02 8.74 2.42
N PRO A 82 11.80 8.57 1.34
CA PRO A 82 12.80 9.56 0.95
C PRO A 82 12.15 10.86 0.49
N MET A 83 12.98 11.89 0.26
CA MET A 83 12.53 13.11 -0.41
C MET A 83 11.90 12.76 -1.77
N ALA A 84 10.75 13.35 -2.08
CA ALA A 84 9.93 13.05 -3.24
C ALA A 84 9.46 11.58 -3.33
N GLY A 85 9.46 10.86 -2.19
CA GLY A 85 8.97 9.49 -2.10
C GLY A 85 7.52 9.40 -2.56
N ASN A 86 7.18 8.31 -3.27
CA ASN A 86 5.83 8.10 -3.78
C ASN A 86 5.46 6.61 -3.81
N ILE A 87 4.16 6.35 -3.76
CA ILE A 87 3.55 5.04 -3.98
C ILE A 87 2.64 5.17 -5.19
N GLN A 88 2.78 4.25 -6.14
CA GLN A 88 1.96 4.26 -7.35
C GLN A 88 1.25 2.91 -7.51
N LEU A 89 -0.02 2.97 -7.89
CA LEU A 89 -0.78 1.84 -8.40
C LEU A 89 -1.10 2.14 -9.87
N VAL A 90 -0.50 1.38 -10.77
CA VAL A 90 -0.67 1.57 -12.21
C VAL A 90 -1.57 0.46 -12.74
N PHE A 91 -2.73 0.85 -13.23
CA PHE A 91 -3.77 -0.07 -13.70
C PHE A 91 -3.71 -0.24 -15.20
N PHE A 92 -3.90 -1.47 -15.65
CA PHE A 92 -3.95 -1.81 -17.07
C PHE A 92 -5.22 -2.61 -17.34
N ARG A 93 -5.80 -2.37 -18.50
CA ARG A 93 -6.99 -3.06 -18.98
C ARG A 93 -6.80 -3.46 -20.43
N LYS A 94 -7.14 -4.69 -20.75
CA LYS A 94 -7.15 -5.15 -22.12
C LYS A 94 -8.38 -4.60 -22.85
N LYS A 95 -8.18 -4.07 -24.05
CA LYS A 95 -9.29 -3.62 -24.91
C LYS A 95 -10.19 -4.81 -25.22
N GLY A 96 -11.47 -4.69 -24.91
CA GLY A 96 -12.47 -5.74 -25.13
C GLY A 96 -12.66 -6.72 -23.95
N SER A 97 -11.90 -6.58 -22.85
CA SER A 97 -12.09 -7.34 -21.60
C SER A 97 -12.08 -6.38 -20.42
N PRO A 98 -13.14 -5.62 -20.22
CA PRO A 98 -13.18 -4.57 -19.20
C PRO A 98 -13.13 -5.07 -17.77
N GLU A 99 -13.48 -6.33 -17.54
CA GLU A 99 -13.45 -6.99 -16.23
C GLU A 99 -12.07 -7.50 -15.82
N ASP A 100 -11.16 -7.70 -16.78
CA ASP A 100 -9.80 -8.19 -16.51
C ASP A 100 -8.84 -7.01 -16.34
N VAL A 101 -8.85 -6.45 -15.15
CA VAL A 101 -7.97 -5.34 -14.75
C VAL A 101 -6.80 -5.89 -13.96
N ILE A 102 -5.60 -5.54 -14.39
CA ILE A 102 -4.38 -5.85 -13.67
C ILE A 102 -3.74 -4.58 -13.13
N VAL A 103 -3.00 -4.71 -12.05
CA VAL A 103 -2.31 -3.61 -11.38
C VAL A 103 -0.86 -3.94 -11.14
N LYS A 104 -0.01 -2.94 -11.24
CA LYS A 104 1.40 -2.97 -10.84
C LYS A 104 1.62 -1.93 -9.76
N LEU A 105 2.36 -2.29 -8.72
CA LEU A 105 2.70 -1.41 -7.62
C LEU A 105 4.14 -0.93 -7.77
N LEU A 106 4.35 0.34 -7.49
CA LEU A 106 5.66 0.96 -7.49
C LEU A 106 5.86 1.73 -6.17
N LEU A 107 7.05 1.62 -5.63
CA LEU A 107 7.53 2.43 -4.50
C LEU A 107 8.75 3.21 -4.99
N HIS A 108 8.67 4.55 -4.97
CA HIS A 108 9.73 5.42 -5.49
C HIS A 108 10.12 5.07 -6.94
N GLU A 109 9.10 4.80 -7.78
CA GLU A 109 9.23 4.44 -9.21
C GLU A 109 9.85 3.06 -9.48
N HIS A 110 10.21 2.31 -8.45
CA HIS A 110 10.67 0.93 -8.55
C HIS A 110 9.54 -0.07 -8.27
N GLU A 111 9.51 -1.14 -9.03
CA GLU A 111 8.54 -2.22 -8.82
C GLU A 111 8.68 -2.78 -7.41
N VAL A 112 7.56 -2.95 -6.73
CA VAL A 112 7.50 -3.47 -5.37
C VAL A 112 6.47 -4.58 -5.28
N SER A 113 6.81 -5.65 -4.56
CA SER A 113 5.90 -6.76 -4.34
C SER A 113 5.02 -6.56 -3.10
N ILE A 114 3.91 -7.30 -3.07
CA ILE A 114 3.02 -7.45 -1.93
C ILE A 114 2.75 -8.94 -1.69
N PRO A 115 2.31 -9.37 -0.49
CA PRO A 115 2.08 -10.77 -0.18
C PRO A 115 0.75 -11.31 -0.77
N VAL A 116 0.52 -11.04 -2.04
CA VAL A 116 -0.59 -11.57 -2.84
C VAL A 116 0.00 -12.48 -3.91
N LYS A 117 -0.55 -13.68 -4.05
CA LYS A 117 -0.10 -14.60 -5.09
C LYS A 117 -0.49 -14.08 -6.47
N THR A 118 0.42 -14.22 -7.43
CA THR A 118 0.18 -13.87 -8.83
C THR A 118 0.92 -14.85 -9.74
N ASP A 119 0.38 -15.09 -10.91
CA ASP A 119 0.97 -15.86 -12.00
C ASP A 119 1.64 -14.97 -13.06
N MET A 120 1.58 -13.65 -12.87
CA MET A 120 2.04 -12.67 -13.85
C MET A 120 2.93 -11.55 -13.24
N ALA A 121 3.76 -11.89 -12.24
CA ALA A 121 4.65 -10.89 -11.63
C ALA A 121 5.42 -10.07 -12.69
N PRO A 122 5.57 -8.74 -12.53
CA PRO A 122 5.24 -7.91 -11.36
C PRO A 122 3.78 -7.39 -11.33
N PHE A 123 2.90 -7.95 -12.12
CA PHE A 123 1.48 -7.58 -12.18
C PHE A 123 0.66 -8.49 -11.28
N TYR A 124 -0.48 -7.98 -10.84
CA TYR A 124 -1.47 -8.67 -10.02
C TYR A 124 -2.86 -8.46 -10.62
N HIS A 125 -3.75 -9.43 -10.51
CA HIS A 125 -5.17 -9.20 -10.76
C HIS A 125 -5.73 -8.22 -9.72
N TRP A 126 -6.40 -7.16 -10.16
CA TRP A 126 -6.92 -6.17 -9.24
C TRP A 126 -7.90 -6.76 -8.22
N GLN A 127 -8.70 -7.72 -8.62
CA GLN A 127 -9.64 -8.38 -7.72
C GLN A 127 -8.96 -9.00 -6.51
N ASP A 128 -7.80 -9.63 -6.70
CA ASP A 128 -7.04 -10.27 -5.62
C ASP A 128 -6.40 -9.22 -4.70
N VAL A 129 -5.80 -8.19 -5.28
CA VAL A 129 -5.24 -7.06 -4.52
C VAL A 129 -6.32 -6.32 -3.74
N ARG A 130 -7.47 -6.08 -4.38
CA ARG A 130 -8.61 -5.45 -3.76
C ARG A 130 -9.14 -6.26 -2.58
N ALA A 131 -9.31 -7.56 -2.75
CA ALA A 131 -9.76 -8.46 -1.68
C ALA A 131 -8.77 -8.47 -0.51
N PHE A 132 -7.47 -8.53 -0.80
CA PHE A 132 -6.41 -8.47 0.19
C PHE A 132 -6.46 -7.18 1.00
N TYR A 133 -6.51 -6.02 0.34
CA TYR A 133 -6.56 -4.73 1.03
C TYR A 133 -7.88 -4.50 1.78
N LYS A 134 -9.01 -4.96 1.23
CA LYS A 134 -10.27 -4.92 1.98
C LYS A 134 -10.19 -5.77 3.25
N GLY A 135 -9.61 -6.95 3.18
CA GLY A 135 -9.40 -7.78 4.38
C GLY A 135 -8.54 -7.09 5.45
N ILE A 136 -7.51 -6.35 5.06
CA ILE A 136 -6.72 -5.53 5.98
C ILE A 136 -7.57 -4.42 6.60
N VAL A 137 -8.26 -3.65 5.78
CA VAL A 137 -9.12 -2.54 6.22
C VAL A 137 -10.20 -3.03 7.19
N ASP A 138 -10.90 -4.11 6.84
CA ASP A 138 -11.99 -4.66 7.63
C ASP A 138 -11.51 -5.26 8.98
N SER A 139 -10.24 -5.67 9.06
CA SER A 139 -9.62 -6.16 10.30
C SER A 139 -9.24 -5.06 11.29
N LEU A 140 -9.18 -3.83 10.86
CA LEU A 140 -8.78 -2.70 11.69
C LEU A 140 -10.00 -2.02 12.32
N PRO A 141 -9.89 -1.58 13.60
CA PRO A 141 -10.97 -0.84 14.23
C PRO A 141 -11.23 0.47 13.48
N ASP A 142 -12.48 0.90 13.52
CA ASP A 142 -12.83 2.25 13.11
C ASP A 142 -12.24 3.25 14.11
N ARG A 143 -11.87 4.42 13.60
CA ARG A 143 -11.40 5.48 14.52
C ARG A 143 -12.52 5.86 15.47
N PRO A 144 -12.20 6.06 16.77
CA PRO A 144 -13.15 6.65 17.70
C PRO A 144 -13.53 8.07 17.29
#